data_46cd1d644781d73244618bead3b89c09
#
_entry.id   46cd1d644781d73244618bead3b89c09
#
_cell.length_a   1.000
_cell.length_b   1.000
_cell.length_c   1.000
_cell.angle_alpha   90.00
_cell.angle_beta   90.00
_cell.angle_gamma   90.00
#
_symmetry.space_group_name_H-M   'P 1'
#
loop_
_entity.id
_entity.type
_entity.pdbx_description
1 polymer ?
#
loop_
_entity_poly.entity_id
_entity_poly.type
_entity_poly.pdbx_seq_one_letter_code
_entity_poly.pdbx_strand_id
1 'polypeptide(L)'
;MAASQSGMAAQDGAERARFEGELQRVLNAGQESRIALRVVGSLAFHLHCPRYGYLQAALGRAYTDLDFAAASTQARAVRALLTGLGYNENREVYVMSEGGRAMFDGGSAGLHVDVFFDRLDFCHVIPWSEQRLQADAPTLPLAELLLEKMQIVKLNEKDVVDTVMLLLEHELGHSDVETVLLGRVAELCCADWGLWRTTTMNLRKVQQLGCNYRQLAAADREMLSVRVEQLLAHLDSAPKSLGWRMRSKLGDRVQWYKDVDEV
;
A
#
# COMPACT_ATOMS: atom_id res chain seq x y z
N MET A 1 19.59 30.01 -8.91
CA MET A 1 18.64 29.16 -8.16
C MET A 1 17.43 28.69 -9.01
N ALA A 2 16.75 29.54 -9.81
CA ALA A 2 15.60 29.12 -10.64
C ALA A 2 15.91 28.05 -11.72
N ALA A 3 17.07 28.10 -12.37
CA ALA A 3 17.45 27.11 -13.39
C ALA A 3 17.68 25.68 -12.83
N SER A 4 18.15 25.57 -11.59
CA SER A 4 18.37 24.29 -10.89
C SER A 4 17.04 23.64 -10.50
N GLN A 5 16.05 24.41 -10.08
CA GLN A 5 14.73 23.91 -9.71
C GLN A 5 13.92 23.45 -10.94
N SER A 6 14.04 24.14 -12.08
CA SER A 6 13.41 23.75 -13.34
C SER A 6 13.99 22.43 -13.89
N GLY A 7 15.28 22.18 -13.71
CA GLY A 7 15.92 20.93 -14.13
C GLY A 7 15.50 19.73 -13.29
N MET A 8 15.40 19.89 -11.97
CA MET A 8 14.92 18.84 -11.05
C MET A 8 13.46 18.47 -11.35
N ALA A 9 12.58 19.45 -11.49
CA ALA A 9 11.17 19.20 -11.79
C ALA A 9 10.95 18.47 -13.13
N ALA A 10 11.79 18.76 -14.13
CA ALA A 10 11.75 18.07 -15.43
C ALA A 10 12.25 16.62 -15.34
N GLN A 11 13.26 16.34 -14.50
CA GLN A 11 13.76 14.99 -14.24
C GLN A 11 12.73 14.15 -13.48
N ASP A 12 12.13 14.70 -12.43
CA ASP A 12 11.07 14.04 -11.66
C ASP A 12 9.86 13.67 -12.55
N GLY A 13 9.47 14.58 -13.46
CA GLY A 13 8.40 14.33 -14.42
C GLY A 13 8.74 13.24 -15.44
N ALA A 14 9.97 13.18 -15.94
CA ALA A 14 10.40 12.14 -16.88
C ALA A 14 10.50 10.76 -16.19
N GLU A 15 11.01 10.71 -14.96
CA GLU A 15 11.09 9.48 -14.18
C GLU A 15 9.69 8.94 -13.87
N ARG A 16 8.79 9.81 -13.43
CA ARG A 16 7.40 9.45 -13.18
C ARG A 16 6.71 8.88 -14.44
N ALA A 17 6.85 9.55 -15.59
CA ALA A 17 6.30 9.06 -16.85
C ALA A 17 6.86 7.68 -17.25
N ARG A 18 8.13 7.39 -16.90
CA ARG A 18 8.76 6.08 -17.09
C ARG A 18 8.06 4.99 -16.27
N PHE A 19 7.80 5.25 -14.98
CA PHE A 19 7.08 4.31 -14.11
C PHE A 19 5.63 4.10 -14.57
N GLU A 20 4.92 5.18 -14.89
CA GLU A 20 3.52 5.11 -15.38
C GLU A 20 3.41 4.34 -16.70
N GLY A 21 4.33 4.59 -17.63
CA GLY A 21 4.37 3.90 -18.92
C GLY A 21 4.62 2.40 -18.78
N GLU A 22 5.57 2.02 -17.91
CA GLU A 22 5.89 0.62 -17.66
C GLU A 22 4.78 -0.09 -16.88
N LEU A 23 4.18 0.58 -15.89
CA LEU A 23 3.01 0.10 -15.17
C LEU A 23 1.88 -0.26 -16.14
N GLN A 24 1.55 0.67 -17.04
CA GLN A 24 0.49 0.45 -18.03
C GLN A 24 0.83 -0.70 -18.97
N ARG A 25 2.10 -0.86 -19.37
CA ARG A 25 2.55 -1.98 -20.21
C ARG A 25 2.34 -3.32 -19.53
N VAL A 26 2.70 -3.43 -18.24
CA VAL A 26 2.53 -4.66 -17.45
C VAL A 26 1.04 -4.99 -17.25
N LEU A 27 0.24 -3.97 -16.89
CA LEU A 27 -1.21 -4.15 -16.69
C LEU A 27 -1.93 -4.59 -17.97
N ASN A 28 -1.60 -3.99 -19.13
CA ASN A 28 -2.19 -4.36 -20.41
C ASN A 28 -1.85 -5.82 -20.78
N ALA A 29 -0.58 -6.22 -20.62
CA ALA A 29 -0.16 -7.59 -20.88
C ALA A 29 -0.84 -8.60 -19.93
N GLY A 30 -1.04 -8.22 -18.67
CA GLY A 30 -1.82 -8.99 -17.70
C GLY A 30 -3.27 -9.17 -18.14
N GLN A 31 -3.91 -8.09 -18.57
CA GLN A 31 -5.30 -8.12 -19.04
C GLN A 31 -5.45 -8.99 -20.29
N GLU A 32 -4.58 -8.85 -21.29
CA GLU A 32 -4.56 -9.68 -22.50
C GLU A 32 -4.40 -11.17 -22.18
N SER A 33 -3.59 -11.48 -21.16
CA SER A 33 -3.34 -12.84 -20.67
C SER A 33 -4.41 -13.34 -19.69
N ARG A 34 -5.42 -12.54 -19.35
CA ARG A 34 -6.45 -12.82 -18.33
C ARG A 34 -5.86 -13.10 -16.95
N ILE A 35 -4.79 -12.40 -16.60
CA ILE A 35 -4.16 -12.45 -15.29
C ILE A 35 -4.63 -11.24 -14.48
N ALA A 36 -5.16 -11.48 -13.28
CA ALA A 36 -5.59 -10.42 -12.38
C ALA A 36 -4.38 -9.87 -11.60
N LEU A 37 -3.68 -8.91 -12.20
CA LEU A 37 -2.69 -8.09 -11.49
C LEU A 37 -3.38 -6.86 -10.91
N ARG A 38 -3.03 -6.53 -9.65
CA ARG A 38 -3.49 -5.31 -8.99
C ARG A 38 -2.29 -4.54 -8.47
N VAL A 39 -2.26 -3.27 -8.75
CA VAL A 39 -1.19 -2.38 -8.27
C VAL A 39 -1.32 -2.21 -6.77
N VAL A 40 -0.21 -2.25 -6.07
CA VAL A 40 -0.03 -1.89 -4.66
C VAL A 40 1.16 -0.94 -4.56
N GLY A 41 1.58 -0.57 -3.36
CA GLY A 41 2.71 0.35 -3.22
C GLY A 41 2.39 1.78 -3.65
N SER A 42 3.44 2.59 -3.78
CA SER A 42 3.33 4.04 -3.99
C SER A 42 2.53 4.47 -5.22
N LEU A 43 2.59 3.68 -6.29
CA LEU A 43 1.86 3.98 -7.53
C LEU A 43 0.36 3.75 -7.40
N ALA A 44 -0.08 2.80 -6.55
CA ALA A 44 -1.50 2.63 -6.26
C ALA A 44 -2.09 3.89 -5.61
N PHE A 45 -1.39 4.47 -4.64
CA PHE A 45 -1.81 5.73 -4.02
C PHE A 45 -1.84 6.88 -5.02
N HIS A 46 -0.86 6.93 -5.94
CA HIS A 46 -0.86 7.92 -6.99
C HIS A 46 -2.08 7.81 -7.91
N LEU A 47 -2.44 6.58 -8.31
CA LEU A 47 -3.60 6.34 -9.19
C LEU A 47 -4.92 6.74 -8.52
N HIS A 48 -5.06 6.51 -7.22
CA HIS A 48 -6.28 6.80 -6.47
C HIS A 48 -6.38 8.25 -5.97
N CYS A 49 -5.27 9.00 -5.86
CA CYS A 49 -5.25 10.30 -5.22
C CYS A 49 -4.90 11.44 -6.18
N PRO A 50 -5.66 11.69 -7.27
CA PRO A 50 -5.34 12.72 -8.26
C PRO A 50 -5.34 14.14 -7.70
N ARG A 51 -6.20 14.46 -6.70
CA ARG A 51 -6.28 15.80 -6.10
C ARG A 51 -5.11 16.08 -5.16
N TYR A 52 -4.69 15.09 -4.39
CA TYR A 52 -3.62 15.20 -3.41
C TYR A 52 -2.29 14.63 -3.87
N GLY A 53 -2.21 14.08 -5.09
CA GLY A 53 -0.99 13.52 -5.69
C GLY A 53 0.20 14.48 -5.72
N TYR A 54 -0.04 15.79 -5.69
CA TYR A 54 1.01 16.81 -5.58
C TYR A 54 1.85 16.69 -4.30
N LEU A 55 1.30 16.09 -3.23
CA LEU A 55 2.03 15.89 -1.97
C LEU A 55 3.23 14.98 -2.14
N GLN A 56 3.15 13.95 -2.99
CA GLN A 56 4.30 13.08 -3.27
C GLN A 56 5.49 13.89 -3.79
N ALA A 57 5.28 14.71 -4.82
CA ALA A 57 6.33 15.56 -5.38
C ALA A 57 6.79 16.63 -4.38
N ALA A 58 5.86 17.30 -3.69
CA ALA A 58 6.15 18.38 -2.75
C ALA A 58 6.92 17.91 -1.50
N LEU A 59 6.82 16.63 -1.15
CA LEU A 59 7.49 16.00 0.00
C LEU A 59 8.61 15.03 -0.42
N GLY A 60 9.05 15.06 -1.68
CA GLY A 60 10.18 14.30 -2.19
C GLY A 60 9.95 12.78 -2.25
N ARG A 61 8.70 12.34 -2.43
CA ARG A 61 8.34 10.93 -2.61
C ARG A 61 8.69 10.47 -4.02
N ALA A 62 9.83 9.82 -4.19
CA ALA A 62 10.20 9.17 -5.45
C ALA A 62 9.60 7.76 -5.56
N TYR A 63 9.34 7.30 -6.77
CA TYR A 63 9.03 5.89 -7.06
C TYR A 63 10.32 5.09 -7.17
N THR A 64 10.34 3.87 -6.65
CA THR A 64 11.51 2.98 -6.65
C THR A 64 11.24 1.68 -7.41
N ASP A 65 10.00 1.21 -7.39
CA ASP A 65 9.57 -0.12 -7.82
C ASP A 65 8.13 -0.12 -8.34
N LEU A 66 7.78 -1.23 -8.97
CA LEU A 66 6.42 -1.56 -9.38
C LEU A 66 5.94 -2.72 -8.51
N ASP A 67 4.96 -2.48 -7.67
CA ASP A 67 4.42 -3.49 -6.76
C ASP A 67 3.06 -3.99 -7.25
N PHE A 68 2.88 -5.31 -7.26
CA PHE A 68 1.64 -5.94 -7.67
C PHE A 68 1.16 -6.98 -6.66
N ALA A 69 -0.14 -7.12 -6.56
CA ALA A 69 -0.85 -8.21 -5.90
C ALA A 69 -1.47 -9.15 -6.94
N ALA A 70 -1.41 -10.45 -6.69
CA ALA A 70 -2.02 -11.47 -7.53
C ALA A 70 -2.50 -12.67 -6.70
N ALA A 71 -3.25 -13.58 -7.31
CA ALA A 71 -3.59 -14.87 -6.71
C ALA A 71 -2.46 -15.89 -6.92
N SER A 72 -2.16 -16.69 -5.91
CA SER A 72 -1.16 -17.77 -6.02
C SER A 72 -1.52 -18.82 -7.07
N THR A 73 -2.81 -19.01 -7.32
CA THR A 73 -3.33 -19.87 -8.41
C THR A 73 -2.84 -19.41 -9.79
N GLN A 74 -2.50 -18.12 -9.95
CA GLN A 74 -1.97 -17.54 -11.19
C GLN A 74 -0.43 -17.34 -11.16
N ALA A 75 0.27 -17.71 -10.09
CA ALA A 75 1.68 -17.40 -9.90
C ALA A 75 2.57 -17.87 -11.08
N ARG A 76 2.33 -19.06 -11.63
CA ARG A 76 3.07 -19.56 -12.80
C ARG A 76 2.84 -18.66 -14.03
N ALA A 77 1.61 -18.24 -14.26
CA ALA A 77 1.26 -17.40 -15.40
C ALA A 77 1.85 -15.98 -15.25
N VAL A 78 1.78 -15.39 -14.06
CA VAL A 78 2.40 -14.09 -13.72
C VAL A 78 3.90 -14.11 -13.99
N ARG A 79 4.60 -15.14 -13.48
CA ARG A 79 6.04 -15.27 -13.66
C ARG A 79 6.44 -15.44 -15.14
N ALA A 80 5.68 -16.23 -15.88
CA ALA A 80 5.88 -16.39 -17.33
C ALA A 80 5.62 -15.07 -18.09
N LEU A 81 4.58 -14.32 -17.72
CA LEU A 81 4.25 -13.03 -18.29
C LEU A 81 5.41 -12.04 -18.13
N LEU A 82 5.88 -11.81 -16.88
CA LEU A 82 6.96 -10.87 -16.60
C LEU A 82 8.27 -11.28 -17.28
N THR A 83 8.60 -12.56 -17.28
CA THR A 83 9.77 -13.07 -18.04
C THR A 83 9.61 -12.80 -19.54
N GLY A 84 8.41 -13.00 -20.11
CA GLY A 84 8.11 -12.70 -21.51
C GLY A 84 8.19 -11.21 -21.84
N LEU A 85 7.95 -10.32 -20.86
CA LEU A 85 8.13 -8.88 -20.97
C LEU A 85 9.60 -8.43 -20.80
N GLY A 86 10.54 -9.36 -20.62
CA GLY A 86 11.98 -9.09 -20.54
C GLY A 86 12.49 -8.85 -19.11
N TYR A 87 11.72 -9.20 -18.09
CA TYR A 87 12.19 -9.15 -16.71
C TYR A 87 12.94 -10.42 -16.33
N ASN A 88 13.95 -10.28 -15.48
CA ASN A 88 14.75 -11.37 -14.92
C ASN A 88 14.27 -11.67 -13.50
N GLU A 89 13.83 -12.89 -13.27
CA GLU A 89 13.32 -13.33 -11.98
C GLU A 89 14.46 -13.62 -10.99
N ASN A 90 14.36 -13.07 -9.78
CA ASN A 90 15.14 -13.53 -8.63
C ASN A 90 14.44 -14.75 -7.99
N ARG A 91 14.86 -15.95 -8.40
CA ARG A 91 14.24 -17.21 -7.97
C ARG A 91 14.43 -17.50 -6.48
N GLU A 92 15.48 -16.98 -5.87
CA GLU A 92 15.75 -17.19 -4.43
C GLU A 92 14.63 -16.57 -3.59
N VAL A 93 14.18 -15.36 -3.92
CA VAL A 93 13.08 -14.67 -3.23
C VAL A 93 11.81 -15.52 -3.29
N TYR A 94 11.47 -16.06 -4.46
CA TYR A 94 10.28 -16.90 -4.62
C TYR A 94 10.33 -18.17 -3.76
N VAL A 95 11.50 -18.81 -3.69
CA VAL A 95 11.69 -20.03 -2.88
C VAL A 95 11.70 -19.69 -1.39
N MET A 96 12.40 -18.64 -0.98
CA MET A 96 12.51 -18.24 0.43
C MET A 96 11.18 -17.74 1.01
N SER A 97 10.33 -17.14 0.17
CA SER A 97 8.97 -16.70 0.54
C SER A 97 7.92 -17.80 0.43
N GLU A 98 8.34 -19.07 0.19
CA GLU A 98 7.42 -20.20 -0.02
C GLU A 98 6.37 -19.91 -1.11
N GLY A 99 6.77 -19.17 -2.16
CA GLY A 99 5.89 -18.77 -3.25
C GLY A 99 5.00 -17.56 -2.95
N GLY A 100 5.17 -16.90 -1.82
CA GLY A 100 4.38 -15.73 -1.43
C GLY A 100 4.81 -14.42 -2.07
N ARG A 101 6.06 -14.34 -2.59
CA ARG A 101 6.61 -13.15 -3.27
C ARG A 101 7.47 -13.57 -4.46
N ALA A 102 7.35 -12.88 -5.58
CA ALA A 102 8.27 -13.00 -6.70
C ALA A 102 8.85 -11.63 -7.03
N MET A 103 10.15 -11.57 -7.24
CA MET A 103 10.91 -10.35 -7.47
C MET A 103 11.60 -10.42 -8.82
N PHE A 104 11.59 -9.29 -9.54
CA PHE A 104 12.12 -9.21 -10.89
C PHE A 104 12.87 -7.90 -11.11
N ASP A 105 13.87 -7.93 -11.98
CA ASP A 105 14.62 -6.77 -12.41
C ASP A 105 14.67 -6.69 -13.94
N GLY A 106 14.68 -5.49 -14.49
CA GLY A 106 14.88 -5.27 -15.93
C GLY A 106 13.65 -4.76 -16.65
N GLY A 107 13.11 -5.52 -17.58
CA GLY A 107 12.08 -5.04 -18.51
C GLY A 107 12.61 -3.96 -19.44
N SER A 108 11.72 -3.31 -20.21
CA SER A 108 12.11 -2.24 -21.17
C SER A 108 12.56 -0.98 -20.45
N ALA A 109 12.09 -0.72 -19.26
CA ALA A 109 12.42 0.46 -18.47
C ALA A 109 13.54 0.22 -17.44
N GLY A 110 14.04 -1.01 -17.27
CA GLY A 110 15.07 -1.33 -16.27
C GLY A 110 14.60 -1.06 -14.84
N LEU A 111 13.35 -1.43 -14.53
CA LEU A 111 12.72 -1.21 -13.23
C LEU A 111 12.70 -2.50 -12.41
N HIS A 112 12.61 -2.32 -11.10
CA HIS A 112 12.32 -3.39 -10.15
C HIS A 112 10.82 -3.67 -10.10
N VAL A 113 10.43 -4.95 -10.00
CA VAL A 113 9.04 -5.40 -9.92
C VAL A 113 8.90 -6.42 -8.81
N ASP A 114 7.98 -6.17 -7.88
CA ASP A 114 7.56 -7.13 -6.87
C ASP A 114 6.13 -7.61 -7.12
N VAL A 115 5.92 -8.90 -6.95
CA VAL A 115 4.57 -9.49 -7.00
C VAL A 115 4.32 -10.28 -5.73
N PHE A 116 3.30 -9.89 -4.99
CA PHE A 116 2.84 -10.55 -3.77
C PHE A 116 1.65 -11.45 -4.09
N PHE A 117 1.69 -12.68 -3.60
CA PHE A 117 0.63 -13.68 -3.85
C PHE A 117 -0.19 -13.92 -2.59
N ASP A 118 -1.51 -13.70 -2.71
CA ASP A 118 -2.54 -13.92 -1.68
C ASP A 118 -2.39 -13.05 -0.41
N ARG A 119 -1.24 -12.41 -0.18
CA ARG A 119 -0.99 -11.56 1.00
C ARG A 119 0.23 -10.67 0.87
N LEU A 120 0.22 -9.55 1.60
CA LEU A 120 1.45 -8.88 2.05
C LEU A 120 1.85 -9.50 3.40
N ASP A 121 3.10 -9.92 3.51
CA ASP A 121 3.66 -10.54 4.70
C ASP A 121 4.94 -9.80 5.14
N PHE A 122 4.75 -8.63 5.77
CA PHE A 122 5.82 -7.82 6.35
C PHE A 122 5.76 -7.87 7.89
N CYS A 123 5.57 -6.74 8.58
CA CYS A 123 5.45 -6.75 10.03
C CYS A 123 4.21 -7.53 10.50
N HIS A 124 3.14 -7.52 9.69
CA HIS A 124 1.91 -8.28 9.86
C HIS A 124 1.49 -8.89 8.52
N VAL A 125 0.48 -9.73 8.56
CA VAL A 125 -0.09 -10.34 7.35
C VAL A 125 -1.37 -9.62 6.96
N ILE A 126 -1.42 -9.11 5.73
CA ILE A 126 -2.63 -8.55 5.11
C ILE A 126 -3.05 -9.50 3.98
N PRO A 127 -3.98 -10.42 4.23
CA PRO A 127 -4.41 -11.37 3.22
C PRO A 127 -5.49 -10.79 2.31
N TRP A 128 -5.55 -11.30 1.08
CA TRP A 128 -6.66 -11.09 0.17
C TRP A 128 -7.10 -12.37 -0.53
N SER A 129 -8.36 -12.46 -0.85
CA SER A 129 -8.96 -13.51 -1.67
C SER A 129 -9.04 -13.07 -3.13
N GLU A 130 -9.35 -14.01 -4.03
CA GLU A 130 -9.66 -13.68 -5.42
C GLU A 130 -10.82 -12.66 -5.53
N GLN A 131 -11.80 -12.72 -4.64
CA GLN A 131 -12.88 -11.72 -4.59
C GLN A 131 -12.34 -10.33 -4.27
N ARG A 132 -11.35 -10.19 -3.37
CA ARG A 132 -10.72 -8.90 -3.06
C ARG A 132 -9.91 -8.38 -4.26
N LEU A 133 -9.22 -9.25 -5.00
CA LEU A 133 -8.53 -8.88 -6.24
C LEU A 133 -9.49 -8.41 -7.35
N GLN A 134 -10.77 -8.79 -7.29
CA GLN A 134 -11.78 -8.40 -8.27
C GLN A 134 -12.62 -7.20 -7.82
N ALA A 135 -12.52 -6.80 -6.56
CA ALA A 135 -13.38 -5.75 -5.99
C ALA A 135 -12.99 -4.35 -6.49
N ASP A 136 -11.74 -4.18 -6.94
CA ASP A 136 -11.25 -2.93 -7.54
C ASP A 136 -10.26 -3.21 -8.67
N ALA A 137 -10.03 -2.21 -9.54
CA ALA A 137 -9.04 -2.22 -10.61
C ALA A 137 -8.68 -0.77 -11.00
N PRO A 138 -7.41 -0.49 -11.30
CA PRO A 138 -6.29 -1.42 -11.48
C PRO A 138 -5.54 -1.81 -10.18
N THR A 139 -5.98 -1.35 -9.02
CA THR A 139 -5.31 -1.55 -7.72
C THR A 139 -6.02 -2.59 -6.86
N LEU A 140 -5.45 -2.92 -5.69
CA LEU A 140 -6.23 -3.45 -4.59
C LEU A 140 -7.21 -2.37 -4.06
N PRO A 141 -8.33 -2.77 -3.41
CA PRO A 141 -9.23 -1.82 -2.78
C PRO A 141 -8.56 -0.94 -1.73
N LEU A 142 -9.13 0.25 -1.49
CA LEU A 142 -8.54 1.27 -0.62
C LEU A 142 -8.31 0.79 0.84
N ALA A 143 -9.09 -0.16 1.32
CA ALA A 143 -8.90 -0.73 2.66
C ALA A 143 -7.59 -1.55 2.75
N GLU A 144 -7.27 -2.34 1.73
CA GLU A 144 -6.02 -3.07 1.62
C GLU A 144 -4.83 -2.11 1.47
N LEU A 145 -4.96 -1.07 0.65
CA LEU A 145 -3.90 -0.03 0.50
C LEU A 145 -3.64 0.71 1.81
N LEU A 146 -4.68 1.05 2.57
CA LEU A 146 -4.51 1.63 3.90
C LEU A 146 -3.74 0.68 4.82
N LEU A 147 -4.15 -0.60 4.88
CA LEU A 147 -3.54 -1.60 5.75
C LEU A 147 -2.11 -1.96 5.32
N GLU A 148 -1.79 -1.88 4.02
CA GLU A 148 -0.43 -2.02 3.50
C GLU A 148 0.53 -1.08 4.23
N LYS A 149 0.17 0.18 4.41
CA LYS A 149 0.99 1.16 5.13
C LYS A 149 0.88 1.01 6.64
N MET A 150 -0.34 0.80 7.14
CA MET A 150 -0.60 0.77 8.59
C MET A 150 -0.03 -0.45 9.31
N GLN A 151 0.36 -1.50 8.58
CA GLN A 151 1.00 -2.67 9.17
C GLN A 151 2.48 -2.46 9.54
N ILE A 152 3.15 -1.46 8.97
CA ILE A 152 4.60 -1.25 9.11
C ILE A 152 4.93 -0.62 10.47
N VAL A 153 5.67 -1.32 11.32
CA VAL A 153 5.97 -0.83 12.69
C VAL A 153 6.92 0.38 12.65
N LYS A 154 7.92 0.35 11.77
CA LYS A 154 8.85 1.47 11.54
C LYS A 154 8.33 2.38 10.43
N LEU A 155 7.10 2.86 10.56
CA LEU A 155 6.46 3.74 9.58
C LEU A 155 7.36 4.93 9.24
N ASN A 156 7.75 5.07 7.98
CA ASN A 156 8.58 6.15 7.47
C ASN A 156 7.73 7.34 6.94
N GLU A 157 8.39 8.42 6.54
CA GLU A 157 7.68 9.61 6.06
C GLU A 157 6.96 9.36 4.72
N LYS A 158 7.52 8.50 3.85
CA LYS A 158 6.90 8.13 2.58
C LYS A 158 5.53 7.45 2.78
N ASP A 159 5.45 6.54 3.76
CA ASP A 159 4.19 5.86 4.11
C ASP A 159 3.18 6.82 4.73
N VAL A 160 3.65 7.80 5.51
CA VAL A 160 2.78 8.86 6.06
C VAL A 160 2.18 9.70 4.93
N VAL A 161 2.98 10.10 3.94
CA VAL A 161 2.51 10.88 2.78
C VAL A 161 1.44 10.13 2.01
N ASP A 162 1.72 8.87 1.64
CA ASP A 162 0.78 8.01 0.91
C ASP A 162 -0.54 7.86 1.69
N THR A 163 -0.47 7.64 3.02
CA THR A 163 -1.66 7.50 3.87
C THR A 163 -2.44 8.81 4.02
N VAL A 164 -1.75 9.94 4.16
CA VAL A 164 -2.40 11.27 4.21
C VAL A 164 -3.16 11.54 2.91
N MET A 165 -2.55 11.26 1.76
CA MET A 165 -3.21 11.41 0.46
C MET A 165 -4.48 10.56 0.39
N LEU A 166 -4.41 9.29 0.74
CA LEU A 166 -5.55 8.37 0.73
C LEU A 166 -6.69 8.88 1.61
N LEU A 167 -6.37 9.27 2.84
CA LEU A 167 -7.36 9.74 3.81
C LEU A 167 -7.91 11.14 3.49
N LEU A 168 -7.26 11.93 2.63
CA LEU A 168 -7.78 13.21 2.15
C LEU A 168 -8.60 13.06 0.87
N GLU A 169 -8.25 12.12 0.00
CA GLU A 169 -8.95 11.90 -1.25
C GLU A 169 -10.28 11.17 -1.04
N HIS A 170 -10.29 10.12 -0.22
CA HIS A 170 -11.40 9.18 -0.09
C HIS A 170 -12.08 9.24 1.27
N GLU A 171 -13.39 9.03 1.26
CA GLU A 171 -14.19 8.92 2.48
C GLU A 171 -14.04 7.53 3.12
N LEU A 172 -14.44 7.44 4.37
CA LEU A 172 -14.61 6.18 5.07
C LEU A 172 -16.03 5.67 4.83
N GLY A 173 -16.19 4.42 4.44
CA GLY A 173 -17.49 3.93 3.99
C GLY A 173 -17.77 2.47 4.29
N HIS A 174 -18.86 2.00 3.69
CA HIS A 174 -19.38 0.64 3.86
C HIS A 174 -19.34 -0.18 2.55
N SER A 175 -18.68 0.34 1.52
CA SER A 175 -18.45 -0.32 0.23
C SER A 175 -17.01 -0.12 -0.22
N ASP A 176 -16.57 -0.84 -1.26
CA ASP A 176 -15.25 -0.65 -1.86
C ASP A 176 -15.23 0.46 -2.94
N VAL A 177 -16.40 1.01 -3.31
CA VAL A 177 -16.49 1.99 -4.39
C VAL A 177 -16.03 3.36 -3.89
N GLU A 178 -14.81 3.75 -4.27
CA GLU A 178 -14.19 5.04 -3.95
C GLU A 178 -14.18 5.39 -2.45
N THR A 179 -14.26 4.37 -1.57
CA THR A 179 -14.21 4.57 -0.11
C THR A 179 -13.33 3.55 0.58
N VAL A 180 -12.71 3.93 1.69
CA VAL A 180 -12.03 3.00 2.58
C VAL A 180 -13.07 2.17 3.33
N LEU A 181 -13.21 0.90 2.99
CA LEU A 181 -14.19 -0.02 3.60
C LEU A 181 -13.87 -0.28 5.06
N LEU A 182 -14.56 0.40 5.97
CA LEU A 182 -14.37 0.29 7.43
C LEU A 182 -14.51 -1.13 7.95
N GLY A 183 -15.49 -1.89 7.41
CA GLY A 183 -15.71 -3.27 7.78
C GLY A 183 -14.51 -4.17 7.52
N ARG A 184 -13.79 -3.94 6.41
CA ARG A 184 -12.59 -4.72 6.06
C ARG A 184 -11.40 -4.39 6.96
N VAL A 185 -11.20 -3.10 7.26
CA VAL A 185 -10.16 -2.68 8.21
C VAL A 185 -10.42 -3.28 9.60
N ALA A 186 -11.67 -3.22 10.06
CA ALA A 186 -12.06 -3.79 11.35
C ALA A 186 -11.94 -5.31 11.37
N GLU A 187 -12.34 -6.02 10.33
CA GLU A 187 -12.23 -7.48 10.21
C GLU A 187 -10.81 -7.94 10.53
N LEU A 188 -9.80 -7.37 9.88
CA LEU A 188 -8.41 -7.77 10.04
C LEU A 188 -7.83 -7.30 11.39
N CYS A 189 -8.01 -6.04 11.75
CA CYS A 189 -7.48 -5.49 13.00
C CYS A 189 -8.13 -6.10 14.24
N CYS A 190 -9.42 -6.46 14.20
CA CYS A 190 -10.10 -7.04 15.36
C CYS A 190 -9.93 -8.56 15.44
N ALA A 191 -9.40 -9.20 14.40
CA ALA A 191 -8.95 -10.60 14.46
C ALA A 191 -7.55 -10.72 15.08
N ASP A 192 -6.64 -9.79 14.81
CA ASP A 192 -5.24 -9.76 15.27
C ASP A 192 -4.94 -8.50 16.09
N TRP A 193 -4.61 -8.71 17.38
CA TRP A 193 -4.24 -7.63 18.29
C TRP A 193 -2.97 -6.90 17.85
N GLY A 194 -1.99 -7.60 17.30
CA GLY A 194 -0.73 -7.02 16.85
C GLY A 194 -0.97 -6.05 15.70
N LEU A 195 -1.72 -6.45 14.68
CA LEU A 195 -2.10 -5.58 13.58
C LEU A 195 -2.92 -4.36 14.07
N TRP A 196 -3.90 -4.58 14.97
CA TRP A 196 -4.67 -3.49 15.57
C TRP A 196 -3.76 -2.49 16.31
N ARG A 197 -2.82 -3.01 17.10
CA ARG A 197 -1.88 -2.18 17.87
C ARG A 197 -1.03 -1.32 16.96
N THR A 198 -0.45 -1.91 15.90
CA THR A 198 0.37 -1.19 14.94
C THR A 198 -0.47 -0.18 14.13
N THR A 199 -1.63 -0.60 13.63
CA THR A 199 -2.53 0.28 12.87
C THR A 199 -2.95 1.50 13.69
N THR A 200 -3.40 1.31 14.93
CA THR A 200 -3.83 2.44 15.77
C THR A 200 -2.68 3.37 16.17
N MET A 201 -1.49 2.83 16.38
CA MET A 201 -0.27 3.61 16.63
C MET A 201 0.10 4.46 15.38
N ASN A 202 0.06 3.84 14.21
CA ASN A 202 0.41 4.49 12.96
C ASN A 202 -0.61 5.55 12.53
N LEU A 203 -1.91 5.30 12.70
CA LEU A 203 -2.95 6.30 12.45
C LEU A 203 -2.73 7.58 13.28
N ARG A 204 -2.38 7.45 14.57
CA ARG A 204 -2.03 8.59 15.40
C ARG A 204 -0.78 9.32 14.92
N LYS A 205 0.24 8.57 14.47
CA LYS A 205 1.45 9.14 13.87
C LYS A 205 1.14 9.89 12.57
N VAL A 206 0.29 9.32 11.71
CA VAL A 206 -0.18 9.98 10.47
C VAL A 206 -0.92 11.27 10.78
N GLN A 207 -1.84 11.27 11.76
CA GLN A 207 -2.53 12.48 12.22
C GLN A 207 -1.54 13.54 12.70
N GLN A 208 -0.63 13.15 13.59
CA GLN A 208 0.35 14.08 14.16
C GLN A 208 1.26 14.70 13.10
N LEU A 209 1.83 13.90 12.19
CA LEU A 209 2.75 14.39 11.18
C LEU A 209 2.01 15.12 10.04
N GLY A 210 0.91 14.54 9.53
CA GLY A 210 0.14 15.10 8.44
C GLY A 210 -0.46 16.46 8.77
N CYS A 211 -0.98 16.65 9.99
CA CYS A 211 -1.48 17.93 10.44
C CYS A 211 -0.39 19.03 10.52
N ASN A 212 0.88 18.67 10.50
CA ASN A 212 2.00 19.62 10.46
C ASN A 212 2.50 19.93 9.05
N TYR A 213 1.99 19.26 8.01
CA TYR A 213 2.40 19.54 6.63
C TYR A 213 1.96 20.93 6.19
N ARG A 214 2.94 21.77 5.83
CA ARG A 214 2.69 23.15 5.38
C ARG A 214 1.97 23.22 4.05
N GLN A 215 2.03 22.16 3.27
CA GLN A 215 1.38 21.99 1.98
C GLN A 215 -0.14 21.83 2.08
N LEU A 216 -0.65 21.47 3.27
CA LEU A 216 -2.08 21.27 3.50
C LEU A 216 -2.76 22.56 3.97
N ALA A 217 -3.96 22.82 3.45
CA ALA A 217 -4.84 23.86 3.98
C ALA A 217 -5.36 23.50 5.38
N ALA A 218 -5.86 24.47 6.13
CA ALA A 218 -6.43 24.24 7.46
C ALA A 218 -7.60 23.24 7.42
N ALA A 219 -8.47 23.35 6.42
CA ALA A 219 -9.60 22.44 6.21
C ALA A 219 -9.15 20.99 5.94
N ASP A 220 -8.07 20.80 5.18
CA ASP A 220 -7.53 19.45 4.90
C ASP A 220 -6.97 18.81 6.18
N ARG A 221 -6.27 19.59 7.01
CA ARG A 221 -5.77 19.11 8.31
C ARG A 221 -6.89 18.71 9.25
N GLU A 222 -7.96 19.48 9.30
CA GLU A 222 -9.15 19.15 10.07
C GLU A 222 -9.82 17.87 9.54
N MET A 223 -10.00 17.77 8.22
CA MET A 223 -10.57 16.60 7.57
C MET A 223 -9.74 15.34 7.85
N LEU A 224 -8.40 15.41 7.74
CA LEU A 224 -7.49 14.31 8.09
C LEU A 224 -7.69 13.89 9.55
N SER A 225 -7.73 14.86 10.47
CA SER A 225 -7.92 14.59 11.90
C SER A 225 -9.25 13.88 12.16
N VAL A 226 -10.34 14.37 11.58
CA VAL A 226 -11.68 13.78 11.73
C VAL A 226 -11.71 12.36 11.19
N ARG A 227 -11.14 12.09 10.01
CA ARG A 227 -11.11 10.75 9.42
C ARG A 227 -10.28 9.76 10.23
N VAL A 228 -9.12 10.19 10.75
CA VAL A 228 -8.32 9.34 11.64
C VAL A 228 -9.08 9.01 12.93
N GLU A 229 -9.73 9.99 13.57
CA GLU A 229 -10.53 9.76 14.78
C GLU A 229 -11.72 8.81 14.50
N GLN A 230 -12.37 8.94 13.36
CA GLN A 230 -13.44 8.03 12.94
C GLN A 230 -12.93 6.59 12.78
N LEU A 231 -11.76 6.39 12.13
CA LEU A 231 -11.13 5.07 12.02
C LEU A 231 -10.80 4.48 13.39
N LEU A 232 -10.16 5.27 14.26
CA LEU A 232 -9.82 4.83 15.62
C LEU A 232 -11.05 4.46 16.42
N ALA A 233 -12.10 5.29 16.41
CA ALA A 233 -13.36 5.02 17.10
C ALA A 233 -14.06 3.77 16.55
N HIS A 234 -14.04 3.56 15.22
CA HIS A 234 -14.58 2.37 14.60
C HIS A 234 -13.83 1.11 15.04
N LEU A 235 -12.48 1.17 15.01
CA LEU A 235 -11.65 0.06 15.47
C LEU A 235 -11.86 -0.22 16.97
N ASP A 236 -12.04 0.78 17.81
CA ASP A 236 -12.25 0.59 19.24
C ASP A 236 -13.61 -0.04 19.54
N SER A 237 -14.66 0.36 18.83
CA SER A 237 -16.04 -0.14 19.04
C SER A 237 -16.31 -1.51 18.41
N ALA A 238 -15.57 -1.90 17.38
CA ALA A 238 -15.77 -3.15 16.67
C ALA A 238 -15.52 -4.38 17.59
N PRO A 239 -16.30 -5.46 17.47
CA PRO A 239 -16.15 -6.66 18.29
C PRO A 239 -14.79 -7.35 18.05
N LYS A 240 -14.10 -7.69 19.13
CA LYS A 240 -12.77 -8.30 19.07
C LYS A 240 -12.87 -9.84 19.18
N SER A 241 -12.04 -10.56 18.42
CA SER A 241 -11.92 -11.99 18.49
C SER A 241 -11.45 -12.47 19.88
N LEU A 242 -11.67 -13.73 20.20
CA LEU A 242 -11.17 -14.30 21.45
C LEU A 242 -9.64 -14.28 21.51
N GLY A 243 -8.98 -14.62 20.40
CA GLY A 243 -7.51 -14.56 20.28
C GLY A 243 -6.98 -13.15 20.52
N TRP A 244 -7.61 -12.14 19.92
CA TRP A 244 -7.27 -10.74 20.15
C TRP A 244 -7.35 -10.37 21.65
N ARG A 245 -8.46 -10.74 22.34
CA ARG A 245 -8.65 -10.44 23.76
C ARG A 245 -7.63 -11.15 24.66
N MET A 246 -7.23 -12.36 24.30
CA MET A 246 -6.18 -13.09 25.04
C MET A 246 -4.81 -12.41 24.83
N ARG A 247 -4.48 -12.06 23.58
CA ARG A 247 -3.22 -11.42 23.24
C ARG A 247 -3.10 -10.02 23.87
N SER A 248 -4.19 -9.26 23.93
CA SER A 248 -4.21 -7.91 24.52
C SER A 248 -3.81 -7.86 26.00
N LYS A 249 -4.00 -8.95 26.74
CA LYS A 249 -3.57 -9.02 28.14
C LYS A 249 -2.05 -9.00 28.32
N LEU A 250 -1.31 -9.43 27.32
CA LEU A 250 0.15 -9.36 27.29
C LEU A 250 0.64 -7.97 26.92
N GLY A 251 -0.13 -7.27 26.08
CA GLY A 251 0.18 -5.93 25.61
C GLY A 251 1.54 -5.86 24.91
N ASP A 252 2.24 -4.75 25.10
CA ASP A 252 3.55 -4.47 24.50
C ASP A 252 4.71 -5.22 25.22
N ARG A 253 4.42 -6.02 26.25
CA ARG A 253 5.45 -6.79 26.99
C ARG A 253 6.07 -7.92 26.16
N VAL A 254 5.37 -8.37 25.13
CA VAL A 254 5.82 -9.40 24.18
C VAL A 254 5.73 -8.83 22.80
N GLN A 255 6.79 -8.99 22.01
CA GLN A 255 6.83 -8.55 20.61
C GLN A 255 5.60 -9.03 19.85
N TRP A 256 4.97 -8.15 19.08
CA TRP A 256 3.68 -8.40 18.43
C TRP A 256 3.75 -8.33 16.89
N TYR A 257 4.92 -8.16 16.34
CA TYR A 257 5.16 -8.01 14.91
C TYR A 257 6.39 -8.83 14.49
N LYS A 258 6.52 -9.10 13.21
CA LYS A 258 7.76 -9.59 12.63
C LYS A 258 8.71 -8.41 12.41
N ASP A 259 9.99 -8.57 12.78
CA ASP A 259 11.01 -7.62 12.39
C ASP A 259 11.30 -7.81 10.90
N VAL A 260 11.20 -6.74 10.15
CA VAL A 260 11.58 -6.71 8.74
C VAL A 260 12.63 -5.63 8.57
N ASP A 261 13.68 -5.92 7.82
CA ASP A 261 14.62 -4.92 7.38
C ASP A 261 13.87 -3.87 6.54
N GLU A 262 14.37 -2.65 6.43
CA GLU A 262 13.66 -1.52 5.81
C GLU A 262 12.99 -1.91 4.49
N VAL A 263 11.68 -1.68 4.44
CA VAL A 263 10.82 -1.91 3.25
C VAL A 263 10.79 -0.66 2.39
#